data_d6258f391a4ba2d77d3c1d1870169e19
#
_entry.id   d6258f391a4ba2d77d3c1d1870169e19
#
_cell.length_a   1.000
_cell.length_b   1.000
_cell.length_c   1.000
_cell.angle_alpha   90.00
_cell.angle_beta   90.00
_cell.angle_gamma   90.00
#
_symmetry.space_group_name_H-M   'P 1'
#
loop_
_entity.id
_entity.type
_entity.pdbx_description
1 polymer ?
#
loop_
_entity_poly.entity_id
_entity_poly.type
_entity_poly.pdbx_seq_one_letter_code
_entity_poly.pdbx_strand_id
1 'polypeptide(L)'
;MKKTKTASAKSTSPLCDSLNQVLADSYSLMSLTHLAHWNVEGPGFFALHTAFQTQYEELFIAIDEIAERIRSLGSYAIGGLATHAAAAQMKEFVAPIKQEQYVSALLAANEKLVGDAIRARDLAGQVNDPESQDLMTERITLHQKTIWMLKSFLA
;
A
#
# COMPACT_ATOMS: atom_id res chain seq x y z
N MET A 1 -29.07 26.78 -27.25
CA MET A 1 -28.16 25.63 -27.09
C MET A 1 -27.01 26.01 -26.19
N LYS A 2 -27.01 25.59 -24.91
CA LYS A 2 -25.89 25.80 -24.00
C LYS A 2 -24.83 24.72 -24.29
N LYS A 3 -23.64 25.13 -24.75
CA LYS A 3 -22.49 24.24 -24.88
C LYS A 3 -22.05 23.84 -23.46
N THR A 4 -22.27 22.59 -23.09
CA THR A 4 -21.63 21.96 -21.93
C THR A 4 -20.13 21.94 -22.17
N LYS A 5 -19.36 22.73 -21.40
CA LYS A 5 -17.92 22.60 -21.33
C LYS A 5 -17.62 21.22 -20.72
N THR A 6 -17.16 20.28 -21.53
CA THR A 6 -16.48 19.09 -21.05
C THR A 6 -15.28 19.56 -20.24
N ALA A 7 -15.29 19.25 -18.93
CA ALA A 7 -14.14 19.47 -18.07
C ALA A 7 -12.97 18.64 -18.66
N SER A 8 -11.94 19.32 -19.13
CA SER A 8 -10.69 18.71 -19.50
C SER A 8 -10.18 17.96 -18.25
N ALA A 9 -9.98 16.65 -18.36
CA ALA A 9 -9.30 15.89 -17.34
C ALA A 9 -7.95 16.60 -17.09
N LYS A 10 -7.73 17.14 -15.88
CA LYS A 10 -6.42 17.66 -15.50
C LYS A 10 -5.43 16.53 -15.71
N SER A 11 -4.40 16.76 -16.51
CA SER A 11 -3.25 15.87 -16.63
C SER A 11 -2.74 15.63 -15.21
N THR A 12 -2.82 14.37 -14.74
CA THR A 12 -2.22 13.98 -13.47
C THR A 12 -0.71 14.15 -13.56
N SER A 13 -0.06 14.62 -12.50
CA SER A 13 1.40 14.70 -12.50
C SER A 13 1.98 13.30 -12.29
N PRO A 14 3.16 12.99 -12.86
CA PRO A 14 3.82 11.69 -12.63
C PRO A 14 3.97 11.35 -11.14
N LEU A 15 4.18 12.34 -10.28
CA LEU A 15 4.21 12.16 -8.83
C LEU A 15 2.85 11.69 -8.29
N CYS A 16 1.74 12.36 -8.67
CA CYS A 16 0.41 11.96 -8.22
C CYS A 16 0.01 10.57 -8.72
N ASP A 17 0.40 10.20 -9.93
CA ASP A 17 0.18 8.84 -10.45
C ASP A 17 0.95 7.80 -9.64
N SER A 18 2.21 8.09 -9.28
CA SER A 18 3.03 7.22 -8.45
C SER A 18 2.52 7.11 -7.01
N LEU A 19 2.04 8.21 -6.42
CA LEU A 19 1.38 8.19 -5.11
C LEU A 19 0.07 7.39 -5.15
N ASN A 20 -0.73 7.49 -6.21
CA ASN A 20 -1.92 6.67 -6.42
C ASN A 20 -1.59 5.17 -6.56
N GLN A 21 -0.42 4.83 -7.12
CA GLN A 21 0.05 3.43 -7.14
C GLN A 21 0.33 2.95 -5.71
N VAL A 22 1.05 3.73 -4.89
CA VAL A 22 1.32 3.38 -3.48
C VAL A 22 0.03 3.29 -2.67
N LEU A 23 -0.95 4.17 -2.93
CA LEU A 23 -2.28 4.12 -2.32
C LEU A 23 -2.99 2.80 -2.64
N ALA A 24 -3.00 2.38 -3.90
CA ALA A 24 -3.58 1.11 -4.32
C ALA A 24 -2.89 -0.09 -3.68
N ASP A 25 -1.57 -0.08 -3.63
CA ASP A 25 -0.76 -1.12 -3.01
C ASP A 25 -1.05 -1.23 -1.51
N SER A 26 -1.11 -0.09 -0.81
CA SER A 26 -1.40 -0.04 0.62
C SER A 26 -2.79 -0.60 0.94
N TYR A 27 -3.79 -0.23 0.13
CA TYR A 27 -5.17 -0.72 0.30
C TYR A 27 -5.27 -2.23 0.05
N SER A 28 -4.62 -2.73 -0.99
CA SER A 28 -4.58 -4.14 -1.32
C SER A 28 -3.81 -4.95 -0.28
N LEU A 29 -2.66 -4.46 0.19
CA LEU A 29 -1.88 -5.08 1.26
C LEU A 29 -2.68 -5.13 2.57
N MET A 30 -3.41 -4.06 2.93
CA MET A 30 -4.27 -4.05 4.10
C MET A 30 -5.34 -5.15 4.02
N SER A 31 -5.99 -5.30 2.87
CA SER A 31 -6.99 -6.35 2.64
C SER A 31 -6.41 -7.77 2.77
N LEU A 32 -5.23 -8.01 2.19
CA LEU A 32 -4.52 -9.29 2.31
C LEU A 32 -4.08 -9.57 3.75
N THR A 33 -3.66 -8.54 4.48
CA THR A 33 -3.26 -8.65 5.89
C THR A 33 -4.46 -8.96 6.79
N HIS A 34 -5.64 -8.36 6.53
CA HIS A 34 -6.90 -8.73 7.18
C HIS A 34 -7.23 -10.20 6.95
N LEU A 35 -7.17 -10.67 5.69
CA LEU A 35 -7.46 -12.05 5.35
C LEU A 35 -6.53 -13.02 6.08
N ALA A 36 -5.24 -12.70 6.15
CA ALA A 36 -4.25 -13.47 6.89
C ALA A 36 -4.51 -13.45 8.40
N HIS A 37 -4.81 -12.27 8.98
CA HIS A 37 -5.11 -12.09 10.40
C HIS A 37 -6.29 -12.95 10.86
N TRP A 38 -7.37 -13.01 10.07
CA TRP A 38 -8.56 -13.77 10.41
C TRP A 38 -8.38 -15.28 10.30
N ASN A 39 -7.52 -15.75 9.38
CA ASN A 39 -7.49 -17.15 8.96
C ASN A 39 -6.16 -17.85 9.26
N VAL A 40 -5.18 -17.18 9.86
CA VAL A 40 -3.94 -17.84 10.30
C VAL A 40 -4.21 -18.83 11.41
N GLU A 41 -3.61 -20.02 11.31
CA GLU A 41 -3.70 -21.10 12.29
C GLU A 41 -2.30 -21.70 12.51
N GLY A 42 -2.14 -22.48 13.56
CA GLY A 42 -0.93 -23.24 13.82
C GLY A 42 -0.10 -22.69 14.99
N PRO A 43 1.12 -23.19 15.19
CA PRO A 43 1.96 -22.85 16.35
C PRO A 43 2.29 -21.36 16.47
N GLY A 44 2.35 -20.65 15.35
CA GLY A 44 2.62 -19.21 15.28
C GLY A 44 1.38 -18.31 15.45
N PHE A 45 0.19 -18.87 15.68
CA PHE A 45 -1.07 -18.13 15.68
C PHE A 45 -1.03 -16.84 16.50
N PHE A 46 -0.71 -16.90 17.79
CA PHE A 46 -0.73 -15.72 18.66
C PHE A 46 0.21 -14.61 18.20
N ALA A 47 1.41 -14.97 17.78
CA ALA A 47 2.41 -14.01 17.32
C ALA A 47 2.00 -13.39 15.98
N LEU A 48 1.57 -14.20 15.00
CA LEU A 48 1.18 -13.76 13.68
C LEU A 48 -0.12 -12.96 13.69
N HIS A 49 -1.13 -13.44 14.44
CA HIS A 49 -2.41 -12.74 14.60
C HIS A 49 -2.20 -11.32 15.12
N THR A 50 -1.40 -11.16 16.19
CA THR A 50 -1.06 -9.84 16.74
C THR A 50 -0.22 -9.00 15.78
N ALA A 51 0.78 -9.60 15.11
CA ALA A 51 1.62 -8.88 14.16
C ALA A 51 0.82 -8.38 12.96
N PHE A 52 -0.07 -9.19 12.40
CA PHE A 52 -0.93 -8.80 11.29
C PHE A 52 -1.92 -7.71 11.70
N GLN A 53 -2.45 -7.75 12.94
CA GLN A 53 -3.29 -6.68 13.47
C GLN A 53 -2.55 -5.34 13.47
N THR A 54 -1.38 -5.29 14.06
CA THR A 54 -0.55 -4.08 14.08
C THR A 54 -0.29 -3.54 12.66
N GLN A 55 -0.05 -4.44 11.70
CA GLN A 55 0.23 -4.06 10.32
C GLN A 55 -0.99 -3.45 9.61
N TYR A 56 -2.18 -4.06 9.73
CA TYR A 56 -3.35 -3.50 9.05
C TYR A 56 -3.87 -2.22 9.71
N GLU A 57 -3.75 -2.08 11.02
CA GLU A 57 -4.12 -0.85 11.73
C GLU A 57 -3.21 0.33 11.31
N GLU A 58 -1.93 0.08 11.13
CA GLU A 58 -0.98 1.06 10.62
C GLU A 58 -1.27 1.42 9.16
N LEU A 59 -1.54 0.43 8.31
CA LEU A 59 -1.91 0.65 6.91
C LEU A 59 -3.20 1.46 6.76
N PHE A 60 -4.18 1.27 7.66
CA PHE A 60 -5.42 2.04 7.66
C PHE A 60 -5.16 3.55 7.80
N ILE A 61 -4.23 3.94 8.68
CA ILE A 61 -3.82 5.34 8.86
C ILE A 61 -3.05 5.84 7.63
N ALA A 62 -2.09 5.08 7.17
CA ALA A 62 -1.24 5.43 6.03
C ALA A 62 -2.01 5.65 4.73
N ILE A 63 -3.05 4.87 4.49
CA ILE A 63 -3.93 5.00 3.33
C ILE A 63 -4.57 6.40 3.28
N ASP A 64 -5.07 6.89 4.41
CA ASP A 64 -5.69 8.21 4.52
C ASP A 64 -4.66 9.32 4.27
N GLU A 65 -3.50 9.23 4.92
CA GLU A 65 -2.41 10.20 4.75
C GLU A 65 -1.93 10.31 3.29
N ILE A 66 -1.76 9.17 2.59
CA ILE A 66 -1.37 9.16 1.18
C ILE A 66 -2.47 9.77 0.30
N ALA A 67 -3.73 9.41 0.54
CA ALA A 67 -4.86 9.93 -0.21
C ALA A 67 -5.01 11.45 -0.02
N GLU A 68 -4.90 11.96 1.20
CA GLU A 68 -4.95 13.38 1.51
C GLU A 68 -3.74 14.14 0.94
N ARG A 69 -2.56 13.52 0.90
CA ARG A 69 -1.40 14.11 0.21
C ARG A 69 -1.66 14.31 -1.27
N ILE A 70 -2.20 13.31 -1.96
CA ILE A 70 -2.61 13.43 -3.37
C ILE A 70 -3.60 14.58 -3.54
N ARG A 71 -4.57 14.72 -2.62
CA ARG A 71 -5.56 15.79 -2.64
C ARG A 71 -4.93 17.16 -2.44
N SER A 72 -3.97 17.29 -1.52
CA SER A 72 -3.26 18.55 -1.25
C SER A 72 -2.40 19.00 -2.45
N LEU A 73 -1.94 18.08 -3.28
CA LEU A 73 -1.26 18.35 -4.55
C LEU A 73 -2.21 18.74 -5.70
N GLY A 74 -3.52 18.81 -5.44
CA GLY A 74 -4.54 19.23 -6.40
C GLY A 74 -5.04 18.13 -7.35
N SER A 75 -4.62 16.88 -7.14
CA SER A 75 -5.09 15.70 -7.88
C SER A 75 -6.21 14.96 -7.14
N TYR A 76 -6.84 14.00 -7.79
CA TYR A 76 -7.79 13.09 -7.17
C TYR A 76 -7.10 11.80 -6.75
N ALA A 77 -7.34 11.35 -5.50
CA ALA A 77 -6.99 10.02 -5.06
C ALA A 77 -7.94 9.01 -5.72
N ILE A 78 -7.39 7.88 -6.17
CA ILE A 78 -8.21 6.76 -6.67
C ILE A 78 -8.95 6.10 -5.52
N GLY A 79 -10.11 5.47 -5.81
CA GLY A 79 -10.94 4.83 -4.79
C GLY A 79 -11.78 3.71 -5.36
N GLY A 80 -12.30 2.87 -4.43
CA GLY A 80 -13.09 1.70 -4.76
C GLY A 80 -12.26 0.42 -4.84
N LEU A 81 -12.79 -0.68 -4.29
CA LEU A 81 -12.07 -1.95 -4.16
C LEU A 81 -11.56 -2.50 -5.50
N ALA A 82 -12.39 -2.49 -6.54
CA ALA A 82 -12.00 -2.97 -7.86
C ALA A 82 -10.88 -2.11 -8.48
N THR A 83 -10.93 -0.80 -8.29
CA THR A 83 -9.90 0.12 -8.78
C THR A 83 -8.55 -0.13 -8.09
N HIS A 84 -8.56 -0.26 -6.75
CA HIS A 84 -7.35 -0.56 -6.01
C HIS A 84 -6.75 -1.91 -6.41
N ALA A 85 -7.56 -2.96 -6.49
CA ALA A 85 -7.09 -4.28 -6.88
C ALA A 85 -6.48 -4.29 -8.30
N ALA A 86 -7.14 -3.61 -9.25
CA ALA A 86 -6.65 -3.51 -10.63
C ALA A 86 -5.32 -2.72 -10.74
N ALA A 87 -5.15 -1.66 -9.95
CA ALA A 87 -3.94 -0.85 -9.94
C ALA A 87 -2.79 -1.55 -9.23
N ALA A 88 -3.03 -2.13 -8.05
CA ALA A 88 -2.01 -2.80 -7.26
C ALA A 88 -1.47 -4.07 -7.93
N GLN A 89 -2.32 -4.84 -8.62
CA GLN A 89 -1.96 -6.11 -9.25
C GLN A 89 -1.23 -7.07 -8.28
N MET A 90 -1.58 -7.01 -6.99
CA MET A 90 -1.04 -7.93 -6.00
C MET A 90 -1.67 -9.31 -6.16
N LYS A 91 -0.84 -10.34 -5.96
CA LYS A 91 -1.32 -11.72 -5.99
C LYS A 91 -2.13 -11.99 -4.73
N GLU A 92 -3.41 -12.26 -4.92
CA GLU A 92 -4.29 -12.70 -3.84
C GLU A 92 -4.06 -14.19 -3.50
N PHE A 93 -4.40 -14.55 -2.28
CA PHE A 93 -4.44 -15.94 -1.84
C PHE A 93 -5.83 -16.27 -1.31
N VAL A 94 -6.16 -17.56 -1.29
CA VAL A 94 -7.45 -18.07 -0.80
C VAL A 94 -7.21 -18.84 0.48
N ALA A 95 -7.90 -18.48 1.55
CA ALA A 95 -7.85 -19.20 2.83
C ALA A 95 -8.67 -20.51 2.76
N PRO A 96 -8.31 -21.58 3.54
CA PRO A 96 -7.14 -21.61 4.43
C PRO A 96 -5.86 -22.04 3.71
N ILE A 97 -4.72 -21.52 4.14
CA ILE A 97 -3.37 -21.94 3.74
C ILE A 97 -2.48 -22.07 4.99
N LYS A 98 -1.29 -22.62 4.85
CA LYS A 98 -0.34 -22.74 5.98
C LYS A 98 0.16 -21.36 6.42
N GLN A 99 0.50 -21.22 7.69
CA GLN A 99 1.00 -19.94 8.25
C GLN A 99 2.21 -19.38 7.48
N GLU A 100 3.13 -20.23 7.03
CA GLU A 100 4.30 -19.83 6.25
C GLU A 100 3.92 -19.28 4.86
N GLN A 101 2.81 -19.75 4.30
CA GLN A 101 2.30 -19.27 3.01
C GLN A 101 1.65 -17.87 3.16
N TYR A 102 0.92 -17.59 4.26
CA TYR A 102 0.47 -16.23 4.57
C TYR A 102 1.66 -15.28 4.72
N VAL A 103 2.67 -15.68 5.49
CA VAL A 103 3.86 -14.87 5.72
C VAL A 103 4.61 -14.60 4.41
N SER A 104 4.81 -15.61 3.57
CA SER A 104 5.48 -15.49 2.27
C SER A 104 4.71 -14.58 1.30
N ALA A 105 3.38 -14.68 1.28
CA ALA A 105 2.54 -13.83 0.43
C ALA A 105 2.58 -12.36 0.87
N LEU A 106 2.47 -12.10 2.18
CA LEU A 106 2.57 -10.74 2.74
C LEU A 106 3.99 -10.17 2.60
N LEU A 107 5.03 -11.00 2.68
CA LEU A 107 6.40 -10.60 2.40
C LEU A 107 6.53 -10.06 0.95
N ALA A 108 6.07 -10.81 -0.03
CA ALA A 108 6.12 -10.40 -1.44
C ALA A 108 5.31 -9.11 -1.70
N ALA A 109 4.14 -8.97 -1.06
CA ALA A 109 3.32 -7.77 -1.18
C ALA A 109 3.99 -6.53 -0.57
N ASN A 110 4.65 -6.66 0.59
CA ASN A 110 5.44 -5.58 1.20
C ASN A 110 6.64 -5.20 0.32
N GLU A 111 7.36 -6.17 -0.26
CA GLU A 111 8.49 -5.91 -1.16
C GLU A 111 8.06 -5.13 -2.41
N LYS A 112 6.88 -5.46 -2.98
CA LYS A 112 6.29 -4.70 -4.09
C LYS A 112 5.99 -3.26 -3.68
N LEU A 113 5.29 -3.06 -2.57
CA LEU A 113 4.93 -1.73 -2.08
C LEU A 113 6.17 -0.87 -1.84
N VAL A 114 7.24 -1.43 -1.25
CA VAL A 114 8.52 -0.72 -1.07
C VAL A 114 9.09 -0.26 -2.41
N GLY A 115 9.05 -1.10 -3.43
CA GLY A 115 9.51 -0.73 -4.78
C GLY A 115 8.74 0.47 -5.37
N ASP A 116 7.42 0.49 -5.19
CA ASP A 116 6.57 1.57 -5.67
C ASP A 116 6.74 2.85 -4.83
N ALA A 117 6.89 2.73 -3.52
CA ALA A 117 7.16 3.86 -2.62
C ALA A 117 8.54 4.51 -2.91
N ILE A 118 9.56 3.72 -3.25
CA ILE A 118 10.87 4.24 -3.68
C ILE A 118 10.70 5.08 -4.96
N ARG A 119 9.95 4.61 -5.95
CA ARG A 119 9.69 5.38 -7.17
C ARG A 119 8.96 6.70 -6.88
N ALA A 120 7.96 6.68 -6.02
CA ALA A 120 7.22 7.88 -5.63
C ALA A 120 8.12 8.87 -4.87
N ARG A 121 8.95 8.38 -3.94
CA ARG A 121 9.95 9.19 -3.21
C ARG A 121 10.92 9.89 -4.16
N ASP A 122 11.45 9.15 -5.12
CA ASP A 122 12.45 9.68 -6.06
C ASP A 122 11.83 10.72 -7.00
N LEU A 123 10.59 10.52 -7.44
CA LEU A 123 9.82 11.51 -8.20
C LEU A 123 9.54 12.77 -7.37
N ALA A 124 9.18 12.63 -6.10
CA ALA A 124 8.98 13.76 -5.20
C ALA A 124 10.26 14.60 -5.06
N GLY A 125 11.42 13.96 -4.91
CA GLY A 125 12.71 14.64 -4.90
C GLY A 125 13.03 15.39 -6.18
N GLN A 126 12.70 14.82 -7.35
CA GLN A 126 12.93 15.46 -8.66
C GLN A 126 12.09 16.73 -8.86
N VAL A 127 10.93 16.84 -8.24
CA VAL A 127 10.04 18.01 -8.33
C VAL A 127 10.13 18.96 -7.14
N ASN A 128 11.10 18.75 -6.23
CA ASN A 128 11.29 19.51 -4.98
C ASN A 128 10.04 19.53 -4.09
N ASP A 129 9.45 18.35 -3.86
CA ASP A 129 8.33 18.13 -2.95
C ASP A 129 8.82 17.32 -1.73
N PRO A 130 9.43 17.97 -0.72
CA PRO A 130 10.01 17.29 0.43
C PRO A 130 8.95 16.60 1.29
N GLU A 131 7.73 17.10 1.39
CA GLU A 131 6.66 16.52 2.19
C GLU A 131 6.21 15.15 1.63
N SER A 132 6.08 15.03 0.30
CA SER A 132 5.81 13.72 -0.33
C SER A 132 7.02 12.80 -0.23
N GLN A 133 8.23 13.34 -0.30
CA GLN A 133 9.46 12.58 -0.14
C GLN A 133 9.58 11.99 1.28
N ASP A 134 9.29 12.77 2.31
CA ASP A 134 9.31 12.34 3.71
C ASP A 134 8.24 11.29 3.98
N LEU A 135 7.00 11.51 3.52
CA LEU A 135 5.92 10.54 3.65
C LEU A 135 6.30 9.19 3.03
N MET A 136 6.88 9.17 1.85
CA MET A 136 7.32 7.92 1.21
C MET A 136 8.53 7.29 1.91
N THR A 137 9.44 8.07 2.46
CA THR A 137 10.58 7.59 3.25
C THR A 137 10.10 6.88 4.51
N GLU A 138 9.09 7.41 5.18
CA GLU A 138 8.46 6.75 6.33
C GLU A 138 7.83 5.41 5.93
N ARG A 139 7.05 5.38 4.84
CA ARG A 139 6.46 4.14 4.32
C ARG A 139 7.51 3.08 4.03
N ILE A 140 8.59 3.45 3.34
CA ILE A 140 9.70 2.56 3.03
C ILE A 140 10.30 1.98 4.32
N THR A 141 10.58 2.81 5.31
CA THR A 141 11.18 2.40 6.59
C THR A 141 10.31 1.40 7.34
N LEU A 142 9.00 1.66 7.44
CA LEU A 142 8.04 0.78 8.11
C LEU A 142 7.90 -0.57 7.40
N HIS A 143 7.74 -0.56 6.09
CA HIS A 143 7.61 -1.79 5.32
C HIS A 143 8.90 -2.60 5.27
N GLN A 144 10.07 -1.97 5.24
CA GLN A 144 11.36 -2.67 5.37
C GLN A 144 11.51 -3.37 6.73
N LYS A 145 11.05 -2.75 7.81
CA LYS A 145 10.99 -3.39 9.13
C LYS A 145 10.06 -4.60 9.11
N THR A 146 8.88 -4.46 8.53
CA THR A 146 7.92 -5.57 8.37
C THR A 146 8.52 -6.71 7.56
N ILE A 147 9.17 -6.41 6.43
CA ILE A 147 9.89 -7.38 5.60
C ILE A 147 10.93 -8.15 6.41
N TRP A 148 11.75 -7.44 7.21
CA TRP A 148 12.71 -8.08 8.10
C TRP A 148 12.06 -9.04 9.08
N MET A 149 10.97 -8.64 9.73
CA MET A 149 10.23 -9.48 10.69
C MET A 149 9.63 -10.71 10.01
N LEU A 150 9.01 -10.55 8.84
CA LEU A 150 8.44 -11.67 8.08
C LEU A 150 9.51 -12.66 7.61
N LYS A 151 10.67 -12.16 7.13
CA LYS A 151 11.82 -13.01 6.77
C LYS A 151 12.36 -13.78 7.98
N SER A 152 12.43 -13.14 9.14
CA SER A 152 12.90 -13.79 10.38
C SER A 152 11.97 -14.89 10.85
N PHE A 153 10.66 -14.79 10.57
CA PHE A 153 9.71 -15.87 10.85
C PHE A 153 9.91 -17.08 9.93
N LEU A 154 10.34 -16.87 8.69
CA LEU A 154 10.54 -17.92 7.69
C LEU A 154 11.91 -18.62 7.80
N ALA A 155 12.86 -18.07 8.59
CA ALA A 155 14.20 -18.62 8.79
C ALA A 155 14.18 -19.82 9.75
#